data_8c9af475a0444d73eb98b2b568550aae
#
_entry.id   8c9af475a0444d73eb98b2b568550aae
#
_cell.length_a   1.000
_cell.length_b   1.000
_cell.length_c   1.000
_cell.angle_alpha   90.00
_cell.angle_beta   90.00
_cell.angle_gamma   90.00
#
_symmetry.space_group_name_H-M   'P 1'
#
loop_
_entity.id
_entity.type
_entity.pdbx_description
1 polymer ?
#
loop_
_entity_poly.entity_id
_entity_poly.type
_entity_poly.pdbx_seq_one_letter_code
_entity_poly.pdbx_strand_id
1 'polypeptide(L)'
;MSAQFLESWQALSRRIKGLVKAGQLCRPNNSYGTFERLREQALKILTELDSFKGSFGHSLPPSALSAIEDCVRTDVDLSAGKLLSDTDGLRQARDEKIWSALVMLAAFETEVTFILSDVQAAIRARSERAFSHLQRLIVVDSRTREQWNNALNGGGEIACEKLGAVHLLWHGIWAFKVNAMGGRTDLVYQEPIDEIPEDQHFADGLVLTEWKVVTTDKKAQEKFCEARVQAKLYATGLLAGSELRAFRYLVVVTPDHVTVPDNIKDGAVVYRHINVAVCAKPPSQHSRRRSRSS
;
A
#
# COMPACT_ATOMS: atom_id res chain seq x y z
N MET A 1 7.61 -14.53 1.22
CA MET A 1 8.83 -14.06 1.91
C MET A 1 8.87 -12.54 2.13
N SER A 2 8.17 -11.71 1.38
CA SER A 2 8.22 -10.23 1.52
C SER A 2 7.52 -9.63 2.75
N ALA A 3 6.64 -10.32 3.44
CA ALA A 3 5.91 -9.77 4.59
C ALA A 3 6.73 -9.69 5.88
N GLN A 4 7.62 -10.67 6.11
CA GLN A 4 8.31 -10.81 7.40
C GLN A 4 9.36 -9.73 7.66
N PHE A 5 10.13 -9.31 6.66
CA PHE A 5 11.10 -8.22 6.84
C PHE A 5 10.41 -6.86 7.02
N LEU A 6 9.25 -6.64 6.37
CA LEU A 6 8.48 -5.41 6.52
C LEU A 6 7.91 -5.25 7.94
N GLU A 7 7.41 -6.34 8.53
CA GLU A 7 6.93 -6.32 9.93
C GLU A 7 8.08 -6.03 10.91
N SER A 8 9.23 -6.69 10.69
CA SER A 8 10.44 -6.46 11.50
C SER A 8 10.95 -5.03 11.35
N TRP A 9 10.96 -4.48 10.12
CA TRP A 9 11.30 -3.09 9.89
C TRP A 9 10.34 -2.14 10.58
N GLN A 10 9.02 -2.35 10.48
CA GLN A 10 8.03 -1.52 11.16
C GLN A 10 8.20 -1.47 12.67
N ALA A 11 8.66 -2.57 13.28
CA ALA A 11 8.96 -2.60 14.71
C ALA A 11 10.20 -1.75 15.04
N LEU A 12 11.28 -1.86 14.26
CA LEU A 12 12.49 -1.04 14.38
C LEU A 12 12.20 0.44 14.15
N SER A 13 11.48 0.77 13.07
CA SER A 13 11.06 2.14 12.74
C SER A 13 10.31 2.82 13.89
N ARG A 14 9.37 2.13 14.52
CA ARG A 14 8.66 2.67 15.70
C ARG A 14 9.60 2.96 16.87
N ARG A 15 10.61 2.13 17.09
CA ARG A 15 11.59 2.33 18.15
C ARG A 15 12.50 3.50 17.84
N ILE A 16 12.97 3.64 16.61
CA ILE A 16 13.77 4.80 16.16
C ILE A 16 12.95 6.08 16.36
N LYS A 17 11.71 6.14 15.87
CA LYS A 17 10.81 7.30 16.05
C LYS A 17 10.58 7.62 17.52
N GLY A 18 10.41 6.60 18.37
CA GLY A 18 10.27 6.76 19.81
C GLY A 18 11.51 7.37 20.46
N LEU A 19 12.70 6.91 20.06
CA LEU A 19 13.97 7.44 20.57
C LEU A 19 14.20 8.89 20.11
N VAL A 20 13.95 9.21 18.84
CA VAL A 20 14.06 10.57 18.30
C VAL A 20 13.10 11.51 19.03
N LYS A 21 11.86 11.09 19.24
CA LYS A 21 10.86 11.87 20.01
C LYS A 21 11.28 12.07 21.47
N ALA A 22 11.85 11.04 22.11
CA ALA A 22 12.40 11.16 23.47
C ALA A 22 13.56 12.17 23.50
N GLY A 23 14.45 12.15 22.51
CA GLY A 23 15.50 13.16 22.34
C GLY A 23 14.91 14.57 22.29
N GLN A 24 13.90 14.83 21.47
CA GLN A 24 13.25 16.14 21.34
C GLN A 24 12.68 16.68 22.67
N LEU A 25 12.30 15.79 23.58
CA LEU A 25 11.80 16.17 24.90
C LEU A 25 12.94 16.49 25.91
N CYS A 26 14.18 16.12 25.61
CA CYS A 26 15.32 16.43 26.47
C CYS A 26 15.69 17.91 26.33
N ARG A 27 15.52 18.68 27.42
CA ARG A 27 16.02 20.07 27.47
C ARG A 27 17.50 20.08 27.79
N PRO A 28 18.33 20.90 27.12
CA PRO A 28 19.78 20.93 27.32
C PRO A 28 20.21 21.14 28.76
N ASN A 29 19.40 21.86 29.56
CA ASN A 29 19.77 22.30 30.90
C ASN A 29 19.25 21.43 32.06
N ASN A 30 18.55 20.32 31.81
CA ASN A 30 17.92 19.50 32.86
C ASN A 30 18.21 18.00 32.71
N SER A 31 19.31 17.63 32.13
CA SER A 31 19.47 16.30 31.54
C SER A 31 20.48 15.39 32.28
N TYR A 32 20.63 15.51 33.59
CA TYR A 32 21.49 14.56 34.33
C TYR A 32 21.06 13.11 34.08
N GLY A 33 21.91 12.35 33.37
CA GLY A 33 21.71 10.96 33.03
C GLY A 33 20.75 10.69 31.83
N THR A 34 20.09 11.70 31.29
CA THR A 34 19.11 11.50 30.18
C THR A 34 19.81 11.24 28.85
N PHE A 35 20.90 11.96 28.58
CA PHE A 35 21.71 11.73 27.37
C PHE A 35 22.37 10.35 27.37
N GLU A 36 22.83 9.88 28.52
CA GLU A 36 23.41 8.53 28.65
C GLU A 36 22.35 7.45 28.30
N ARG A 37 21.15 7.62 28.79
CA ARG A 37 20.03 6.70 28.44
C ARG A 37 19.67 6.76 26.96
N LEU A 38 19.68 7.94 26.34
CA LEU A 38 19.48 8.08 24.90
C LEU A 38 20.58 7.37 24.11
N ARG A 39 21.85 7.53 24.54
CA ARG A 39 22.99 6.84 23.95
C ARG A 39 22.84 5.32 24.03
N GLU A 40 22.51 4.80 25.20
CA GLU A 40 22.30 3.36 25.40
C GLU A 40 21.19 2.81 24.51
N GLN A 41 20.09 3.55 24.34
CA GLN A 41 19.01 3.15 23.46
C GLN A 41 19.41 3.24 21.98
N ALA A 42 20.17 4.26 21.59
CA ALA A 42 20.70 4.36 20.23
C ALA A 42 21.61 3.17 19.90
N LEU A 43 22.53 2.80 20.79
CA LEU A 43 23.39 1.63 20.61
C LEU A 43 22.62 0.33 20.49
N LYS A 44 21.57 0.14 21.29
CA LYS A 44 20.68 -1.03 21.15
C LYS A 44 20.00 -1.08 19.78
N ILE A 45 19.53 0.06 19.29
CA ILE A 45 18.90 0.13 17.95
C ILE A 45 19.93 -0.21 16.87
N LEU A 46 21.16 0.29 16.95
CA LEU A 46 22.22 -0.03 15.99
C LEU A 46 22.57 -1.53 16.00
N THR A 47 22.63 -2.15 17.17
CA THR A 47 22.81 -3.63 17.29
C THR A 47 21.64 -4.39 16.65
N GLU A 48 20.42 -3.92 16.83
CA GLU A 48 19.24 -4.55 16.21
C GLU A 48 19.18 -4.34 14.70
N LEU A 49 19.66 -3.19 14.21
CA LEU A 49 19.79 -2.95 12.76
C LEU A 49 20.82 -3.90 12.14
N ASP A 50 21.94 -4.16 12.81
CA ASP A 50 22.92 -5.15 12.33
C ASP A 50 22.34 -6.56 12.33
N SER A 51 21.60 -6.92 13.36
CA SER A 51 20.85 -8.20 13.41
C SER A 51 19.80 -8.31 12.32
N PHE A 52 19.08 -7.22 12.03
CA PHE A 52 18.10 -7.13 10.94
C PHE A 52 18.78 -7.33 9.58
N LYS A 53 19.92 -6.66 9.35
CA LYS A 53 20.73 -6.86 8.15
C LYS A 53 21.18 -8.31 8.01
N GLY A 54 21.68 -8.93 9.07
CA GLY A 54 22.08 -10.34 9.07
C GLY A 54 20.95 -11.29 8.71
N SER A 55 19.75 -11.02 9.20
CA SER A 55 18.56 -11.88 8.98
C SER A 55 17.93 -11.69 7.59
N PHE A 56 17.90 -10.47 7.06
CA PHE A 56 17.13 -10.11 5.88
C PHE A 56 17.94 -9.50 4.74
N GLY A 57 19.24 -9.31 4.88
CA GLY A 57 20.09 -8.61 3.90
C GLY A 57 19.96 -9.14 2.47
N HIS A 58 19.82 -10.47 2.31
CA HIS A 58 19.63 -11.12 1.00
C HIS A 58 18.28 -10.81 0.34
N SER A 59 17.30 -10.32 1.11
CA SER A 59 15.95 -9.99 0.64
C SER A 59 15.69 -8.50 0.53
N LEU A 60 16.63 -7.68 1.01
CA LEU A 60 16.52 -6.22 0.98
C LEU A 60 16.95 -5.64 -0.38
N PRO A 61 16.36 -4.52 -0.81
CA PRO A 61 16.89 -3.74 -1.92
C PRO A 61 18.35 -3.30 -1.65
N PRO A 62 19.25 -3.27 -2.66
CA PRO A 62 20.64 -2.87 -2.46
C PRO A 62 20.81 -1.49 -1.80
N SER A 63 19.94 -0.53 -2.14
CA SER A 63 19.94 0.80 -1.54
C SER A 63 19.59 0.78 -0.06
N ALA A 64 18.62 -0.02 0.38
CA ALA A 64 18.29 -0.20 1.78
C ALA A 64 19.44 -0.85 2.54
N LEU A 65 20.07 -1.87 1.97
CA LEU A 65 21.22 -2.55 2.56
C LEU A 65 22.39 -1.58 2.77
N SER A 66 22.73 -0.78 1.75
CA SER A 66 23.78 0.25 1.86
C SER A 66 23.47 1.27 2.95
N ALA A 67 22.24 1.78 3.01
CA ALA A 67 21.82 2.74 4.04
C ALA A 67 21.94 2.16 5.46
N ILE A 68 21.58 0.88 5.64
CA ILE A 68 21.73 0.19 6.93
C ILE A 68 23.20 0.03 7.30
N GLU A 69 24.06 -0.35 6.35
CA GLU A 69 25.49 -0.50 6.58
C GLU A 69 26.16 0.82 6.97
N ASP A 70 25.79 1.90 6.31
CA ASP A 70 26.30 3.23 6.62
C ASP A 70 25.84 3.69 8.02
N CYS A 71 24.60 3.42 8.37
CA CYS A 71 24.04 3.73 9.68
C CYS A 71 24.74 2.93 10.80
N VAL A 72 24.95 1.63 10.61
CA VAL A 72 25.59 0.77 11.63
C VAL A 72 27.05 1.17 11.85
N ARG A 73 27.78 1.65 10.83
CA ARG A 73 29.17 2.13 10.99
C ARG A 73 29.33 3.29 11.96
N THR A 74 28.26 4.06 12.23
CA THR A 74 28.26 5.15 13.21
C THR A 74 28.29 4.66 14.67
N ASP A 75 28.13 3.36 14.94
CA ASP A 75 28.27 2.76 16.28
C ASP A 75 29.63 3.05 16.93
N VAL A 76 30.70 3.07 16.12
CA VAL A 76 32.08 3.31 16.59
C VAL A 76 32.21 4.68 17.30
N ASP A 77 31.55 5.71 16.75
CA ASP A 77 31.64 7.07 17.31
C ASP A 77 30.82 7.23 18.59
N LEU A 78 29.71 6.52 18.73
CA LEU A 78 28.88 6.53 19.95
C LEU A 78 29.49 5.68 21.05
N SER A 79 30.16 4.57 20.71
CA SER A 79 30.85 3.69 21.66
C SER A 79 32.10 4.35 22.25
N ALA A 80 32.84 5.10 21.45
CA ALA A 80 34.06 5.82 21.89
C ALA A 80 33.75 6.91 22.92
N GLY A 81 32.54 7.46 22.98
CA GLY A 81 32.14 8.48 23.95
C GLY A 81 32.09 8.03 25.40
N LYS A 82 32.22 6.72 25.70
CA LYS A 82 32.23 6.15 27.06
C LYS A 82 33.55 6.40 27.82
N LEU A 83 34.60 6.79 27.12
CA LEU A 83 35.97 6.91 27.67
C LEU A 83 36.39 8.33 28.04
N LEU A 84 35.54 9.34 27.86
CA LEU A 84 35.89 10.73 28.12
C LEU A 84 35.52 11.15 29.55
N SER A 85 36.49 11.67 30.27
CA SER A 85 36.35 12.16 31.64
C SER A 85 35.41 13.37 31.76
N ASP A 86 34.86 13.58 32.95
CA ASP A 86 33.74 14.45 33.31
C ASP A 86 34.08 15.96 33.35
N THR A 87 34.80 16.51 32.38
CA THR A 87 34.97 17.97 32.23
C THR A 87 33.85 18.58 31.39
N ASP A 88 33.39 19.80 31.71
CA ASP A 88 32.21 20.42 31.07
C ASP A 88 32.31 20.54 29.55
N GLY A 89 33.48 20.82 28.99
CA GLY A 89 33.69 20.85 27.54
C GLY A 89 33.53 19.49 26.86
N LEU A 90 33.89 18.41 27.56
CA LEU A 90 33.72 17.04 27.05
C LEU A 90 32.28 16.54 27.14
N ARG A 91 31.50 17.05 28.10
CA ARG A 91 30.06 16.79 28.19
C ARG A 91 29.33 17.41 27.01
N GLN A 92 29.58 18.67 26.68
CA GLN A 92 28.97 19.34 25.56
C GLN A 92 29.26 18.60 24.22
N ALA A 93 30.54 18.24 24.00
CA ALA A 93 30.93 17.48 22.80
C ALA A 93 30.25 16.10 22.72
N ARG A 94 30.03 15.44 23.86
CA ARG A 94 29.30 14.17 23.94
C ARG A 94 27.83 14.35 23.62
N ASP A 95 27.19 15.36 24.17
CA ASP A 95 25.76 15.65 23.94
C ASP A 95 25.51 16.01 22.49
N GLU A 96 26.40 16.79 21.85
CA GLU A 96 26.36 17.09 20.42
C GLU A 96 26.46 15.83 19.55
N LYS A 97 27.32 14.87 19.92
CA LYS A 97 27.41 13.57 19.21
C LYS A 97 26.14 12.77 19.32
N ILE A 98 25.51 12.74 20.49
CA ILE A 98 24.24 12.03 20.68
C ILE A 98 23.13 12.70 19.85
N TRP A 99 23.06 14.04 19.83
CA TRP A 99 22.12 14.78 18.98
C TRP A 99 22.35 14.48 17.50
N SER A 100 23.59 14.49 17.04
CA SER A 100 23.95 14.15 15.66
C SER A 100 23.51 12.73 15.31
N ALA A 101 23.68 11.77 16.22
CA ALA A 101 23.22 10.40 16.03
C ALA A 101 21.69 10.28 15.95
N LEU A 102 20.95 11.05 16.76
CA LEU A 102 19.49 11.08 16.69
C LEU A 102 18.98 11.67 15.37
N VAL A 103 19.62 12.74 14.89
CA VAL A 103 19.30 13.34 13.58
C VAL A 103 19.57 12.34 12.45
N MET A 104 20.73 11.68 12.49
CA MET A 104 21.08 10.64 11.53
C MET A 104 20.08 9.48 11.55
N LEU A 105 19.72 8.98 12.73
CA LEU A 105 18.71 7.91 12.86
C LEU A 105 17.33 8.33 12.31
N ALA A 106 16.93 9.58 12.51
CA ALA A 106 15.67 10.11 11.97
C ALA A 106 15.70 10.16 10.44
N ALA A 107 16.77 10.67 9.84
CA ALA A 107 16.94 10.72 8.39
C ALA A 107 17.02 9.31 7.80
N PHE A 108 17.82 8.44 8.39
CA PHE A 108 17.96 7.03 8.01
C PHE A 108 16.62 6.28 8.04
N GLU A 109 15.84 6.43 9.11
CA GLU A 109 14.55 5.77 9.26
C GLU A 109 13.60 6.18 8.13
N THR A 110 13.55 7.48 7.82
CA THR A 110 12.71 8.01 6.76
C THR A 110 13.13 7.47 5.39
N GLU A 111 14.44 7.47 5.10
CA GLU A 111 14.99 6.96 3.83
C GLU A 111 14.70 5.46 3.65
N VAL A 112 15.03 4.64 4.65
CA VAL A 112 14.81 3.20 4.56
C VAL A 112 13.32 2.86 4.51
N THR A 113 12.47 3.57 5.27
CA THR A 113 11.02 3.40 5.18
C THR A 113 10.53 3.72 3.77
N PHE A 114 11.03 4.78 3.14
CA PHE A 114 10.69 5.11 1.75
C PHE A 114 11.14 4.02 0.78
N ILE A 115 12.41 3.55 0.88
CA ILE A 115 12.94 2.49 0.02
C ILE A 115 12.16 1.17 0.18
N LEU A 116 11.79 0.81 1.42
CA LEU A 116 11.05 -0.42 1.73
C LEU A 116 9.53 -0.30 1.52
N SER A 117 9.00 0.91 1.41
CA SER A 117 7.59 1.12 1.09
C SER A 117 7.35 0.75 -0.37
N ASP A 118 6.96 -0.49 -0.62
CA ASP A 118 6.45 -0.87 -1.93
C ASP A 118 5.01 -0.32 -2.07
N VAL A 119 4.94 0.96 -2.47
CA VAL A 119 3.68 1.66 -2.71
C VAL A 119 2.81 0.88 -3.69
N GLN A 120 3.40 0.28 -4.72
CA GLN A 120 2.68 -0.51 -5.71
C GLN A 120 2.08 -1.78 -5.08
N ALA A 121 2.84 -2.49 -4.23
CA ALA A 121 2.32 -3.65 -3.52
C ALA A 121 1.23 -3.26 -2.50
N ALA A 122 1.38 -2.13 -1.82
CA ALA A 122 0.38 -1.60 -0.90
C ALA A 122 -0.94 -1.25 -1.60
N ILE A 123 -0.89 -0.52 -2.71
CA ILE A 123 -2.05 -0.18 -3.55
C ILE A 123 -2.73 -1.46 -4.05
N ARG A 124 -1.96 -2.41 -4.57
CA ARG A 124 -2.47 -3.70 -5.02
C ARG A 124 -3.20 -4.45 -3.90
N ALA A 125 -2.55 -4.64 -2.75
CA ALA A 125 -3.15 -5.36 -1.62
C ALA A 125 -4.43 -4.68 -1.13
N ARG A 126 -4.50 -3.35 -1.17
CA ARG A 126 -5.68 -2.58 -0.81
C ARG A 126 -6.80 -2.75 -1.83
N SER A 127 -6.49 -2.71 -3.12
CA SER A 127 -7.46 -2.95 -4.21
C SER A 127 -8.06 -4.36 -4.14
N GLU A 128 -7.24 -5.39 -3.93
CA GLU A 128 -7.72 -6.78 -3.78
C GLU A 128 -8.66 -6.94 -2.57
N ARG A 129 -8.34 -6.27 -1.45
CA ARG A 129 -9.22 -6.24 -0.27
C ARG A 129 -10.54 -5.51 -0.55
N ALA A 130 -10.50 -4.41 -1.28
CA ALA A 130 -11.69 -3.65 -1.65
C ALA A 130 -12.65 -4.49 -2.50
N PHE A 131 -12.17 -5.17 -3.53
CA PHE A 131 -13.01 -6.07 -4.34
C PHE A 131 -13.56 -7.26 -3.52
N SER A 132 -12.74 -7.84 -2.64
CA SER A 132 -13.20 -8.91 -1.75
C SER A 132 -14.28 -8.42 -0.76
N HIS A 133 -14.13 -7.19 -0.25
CA HIS A 133 -15.12 -6.56 0.62
C HIS A 133 -16.41 -6.26 -0.15
N LEU A 134 -16.30 -5.71 -1.35
CA LEU A 134 -17.45 -5.47 -2.22
C LEU A 134 -18.31 -6.72 -2.40
N GLN A 135 -17.68 -7.84 -2.80
CA GLN A 135 -18.39 -9.09 -3.01
C GLN A 135 -19.07 -9.60 -1.73
N ARG A 136 -18.40 -9.48 -0.57
CA ARG A 136 -18.99 -9.85 0.72
C ARG A 136 -20.17 -8.94 1.08
N LEU A 137 -20.04 -7.65 0.86
CA LEU A 137 -21.08 -6.65 1.16
C LEU A 137 -22.35 -6.92 0.33
N ILE A 138 -22.19 -7.19 -0.96
CA ILE A 138 -23.33 -7.58 -1.84
C ILE A 138 -24.04 -8.85 -1.32
N VAL A 139 -23.28 -9.81 -0.78
CA VAL A 139 -23.87 -11.06 -0.26
C VAL A 139 -24.63 -10.84 1.05
N VAL A 140 -24.11 -10.00 1.95
CA VAL A 140 -24.66 -9.87 3.31
C VAL A 140 -25.67 -8.74 3.45
N ASP A 141 -25.53 -7.65 2.69
CA ASP A 141 -26.40 -6.47 2.77
C ASP A 141 -27.39 -6.43 1.61
N SER A 142 -28.69 -6.52 1.94
CA SER A 142 -29.78 -6.52 0.97
C SER A 142 -29.89 -5.21 0.20
N ARG A 143 -29.62 -4.07 0.86
CA ARG A 143 -29.70 -2.74 0.24
C ARG A 143 -28.60 -2.56 -0.80
N THR A 144 -27.38 -2.93 -0.48
CA THR A 144 -26.26 -2.92 -1.44
C THR A 144 -26.55 -3.85 -2.60
N ARG A 145 -27.05 -5.06 -2.33
CA ARG A 145 -27.42 -6.01 -3.39
C ARG A 145 -28.49 -5.44 -4.32
N GLU A 146 -29.51 -4.80 -3.79
CA GLU A 146 -30.56 -4.16 -4.60
C GLU A 146 -30.01 -3.03 -5.46
N GLN A 147 -29.14 -2.18 -4.93
CA GLN A 147 -28.47 -1.12 -5.70
C GLN A 147 -27.69 -1.71 -6.89
N TRP A 148 -26.90 -2.75 -6.64
CA TRP A 148 -26.13 -3.42 -7.70
C TRP A 148 -27.02 -4.14 -8.71
N ASN A 149 -28.13 -4.75 -8.27
CA ASN A 149 -29.09 -5.38 -9.16
C ASN A 149 -29.78 -4.36 -10.06
N ASN A 150 -30.16 -3.20 -9.52
CA ASN A 150 -30.74 -2.11 -10.30
C ASN A 150 -29.71 -1.53 -11.29
N ALA A 151 -28.44 -1.38 -10.87
CA ALA A 151 -27.37 -0.97 -11.77
C ALA A 151 -27.16 -1.97 -12.90
N LEU A 152 -27.10 -3.27 -12.59
CA LEU A 152 -26.90 -4.35 -13.58
C LEU A 152 -28.03 -4.37 -14.63
N ASN A 153 -29.30 -4.25 -14.21
CA ASN A 153 -30.46 -4.45 -15.08
C ASN A 153 -31.00 -3.16 -15.74
N GLY A 154 -30.76 -1.99 -15.12
CA GLY A 154 -31.29 -0.72 -15.58
C GLY A 154 -30.26 0.32 -16.00
N GLY A 155 -29.13 0.39 -15.29
CA GLY A 155 -28.09 1.40 -15.53
C GLY A 155 -26.89 0.93 -16.35
N GLY A 156 -26.75 -0.38 -16.51
CA GLY A 156 -25.71 -1.01 -17.32
C GLY A 156 -24.29 -0.77 -16.80
N GLU A 157 -23.32 -0.75 -17.70
CA GLU A 157 -21.89 -0.64 -17.42
C GLU A 157 -21.55 0.63 -16.60
N ILE A 158 -22.07 1.78 -17.02
CA ILE A 158 -21.78 3.07 -16.37
C ILE A 158 -22.24 3.09 -14.90
N ALA A 159 -23.43 2.56 -14.61
CA ALA A 159 -23.95 2.53 -13.25
C ALA A 159 -23.14 1.58 -12.34
N CYS A 160 -22.76 0.41 -12.86
CA CYS A 160 -21.91 -0.54 -12.13
C CYS A 160 -20.51 0.04 -11.87
N GLU A 161 -19.93 0.71 -12.87
CA GLU A 161 -18.63 1.38 -12.75
C GLU A 161 -18.67 2.47 -11.66
N LYS A 162 -19.68 3.33 -11.64
CA LYS A 162 -19.86 4.37 -10.61
C LYS A 162 -19.97 3.77 -9.20
N LEU A 163 -20.76 2.74 -9.01
CA LEU A 163 -20.89 2.05 -7.74
C LEU A 163 -19.55 1.43 -7.30
N GLY A 164 -18.84 0.82 -8.24
CA GLY A 164 -17.52 0.24 -8.00
C GLY A 164 -16.47 1.29 -7.64
N ALA A 165 -16.44 2.41 -8.36
CA ALA A 165 -15.51 3.51 -8.10
C ALA A 165 -15.74 4.12 -6.71
N VAL A 166 -17.00 4.36 -6.32
CA VAL A 166 -17.33 4.85 -4.96
C VAL A 166 -16.88 3.84 -3.89
N HIS A 167 -17.11 2.55 -4.13
CA HIS A 167 -16.69 1.52 -3.17
C HIS A 167 -15.15 1.45 -3.04
N LEU A 168 -14.42 1.53 -4.14
CA LEU A 168 -12.95 1.56 -4.14
C LEU A 168 -12.44 2.81 -3.41
N LEU A 169 -13.09 3.96 -3.60
CA LEU A 169 -12.75 5.20 -2.92
C LEU A 169 -12.91 5.08 -1.39
N TRP A 170 -13.92 4.37 -0.88
CA TRP A 170 -14.03 4.07 0.56
C TRP A 170 -12.82 3.31 1.12
N HIS A 171 -12.08 2.64 0.24
CA HIS A 171 -10.84 1.95 0.57
C HIS A 171 -9.58 2.78 0.26
N GLY A 172 -9.74 4.07 -0.03
CA GLY A 172 -8.62 4.96 -0.38
C GLY A 172 -8.04 4.68 -1.77
N ILE A 173 -8.81 4.04 -2.68
CA ILE A 173 -8.36 3.73 -4.04
C ILE A 173 -9.18 4.52 -5.03
N TRP A 174 -8.53 5.34 -5.83
CA TRP A 174 -9.13 5.98 -6.98
C TRP A 174 -9.09 5.05 -8.19
N ALA A 175 -10.26 4.56 -8.56
CA ALA A 175 -10.47 3.84 -9.80
C ALA A 175 -10.79 4.85 -10.91
N PHE A 176 -10.08 4.76 -12.03
CA PHE A 176 -10.32 5.63 -13.16
C PHE A 176 -10.46 4.82 -14.45
N LYS A 177 -11.16 5.43 -15.41
CA LYS A 177 -11.27 4.98 -16.79
C LYS A 177 -10.83 6.13 -17.70
N VAL A 178 -9.91 5.86 -18.61
CA VAL A 178 -9.46 6.85 -19.58
C VAL A 178 -10.35 6.74 -20.81
N ASN A 179 -11.04 7.79 -21.20
CA ASN A 179 -11.84 7.81 -22.42
C ASN A 179 -10.94 8.06 -23.64
N ALA A 180 -10.82 7.09 -24.53
CA ALA A 180 -9.88 7.07 -25.65
C ALA A 180 -10.21 8.07 -26.79
N MET A 181 -11.34 8.77 -26.73
CA MET A 181 -11.83 9.65 -27.81
C MET A 181 -11.86 11.12 -27.43
N GLY A 182 -10.77 11.66 -26.88
CA GLY A 182 -10.61 13.12 -26.73
C GLY A 182 -11.63 13.83 -25.85
N GLY A 183 -12.46 13.11 -25.14
CA GLY A 183 -13.54 13.59 -24.31
C GLY A 183 -13.34 13.15 -22.86
N ARG A 184 -13.24 14.12 -21.99
CA ARG A 184 -13.51 14.15 -20.56
C ARG A 184 -13.23 12.85 -19.80
N THR A 185 -12.08 12.81 -19.12
CA THR A 185 -11.94 12.06 -17.88
C THR A 185 -12.95 12.63 -16.88
N ASP A 186 -14.02 11.93 -16.60
CA ASP A 186 -15.09 12.41 -15.70
C ASP A 186 -14.63 12.54 -14.22
N LEU A 187 -13.37 12.22 -13.92
CA LEU A 187 -12.75 12.30 -12.59
C LEU A 187 -11.27 12.69 -12.72
N VAL A 188 -10.99 13.87 -13.28
CA VAL A 188 -9.68 14.51 -13.09
C VAL A 188 -9.84 15.60 -12.05
N TYR A 189 -9.17 15.42 -10.91
CA TYR A 189 -8.88 16.55 -10.02
C TYR A 189 -8.04 17.55 -10.81
N GLN A 190 -8.44 18.81 -10.82
CA GLN A 190 -7.73 19.88 -11.53
C GLN A 190 -6.44 20.31 -10.81
N GLU A 191 -6.19 19.83 -9.61
CA GLU A 191 -5.01 20.16 -8.82
C GLU A 191 -4.04 18.97 -8.75
N PRO A 192 -2.72 19.22 -8.85
CA PRO A 192 -1.71 18.19 -8.64
C PRO A 192 -1.86 17.57 -7.25
N ILE A 193 -1.79 16.24 -7.16
CA ILE A 193 -1.91 15.49 -5.90
C ILE A 193 -0.86 15.95 -4.87
N ASP A 194 0.28 16.43 -5.33
CA ASP A 194 1.39 16.90 -4.50
C ASP A 194 1.09 18.22 -3.76
N GLU A 195 0.03 18.94 -4.13
CA GLU A 195 -0.40 20.20 -3.49
C GLU A 195 -1.51 19.99 -2.45
N ILE A 196 -2.02 18.78 -2.30
CA ILE A 196 -3.04 18.47 -1.30
C ILE A 196 -2.34 18.25 0.06
N PRO A 197 -2.69 19.02 1.12
CA PRO A 197 -2.15 18.81 2.45
C PRO A 197 -2.27 17.34 2.91
N GLU A 198 -1.26 16.83 3.62
CA GLU A 198 -1.19 15.41 4.02
C GLU A 198 -2.43 14.91 4.80
N ASP A 199 -3.10 15.78 5.52
CA ASP A 199 -4.34 15.52 6.25
C ASP A 199 -5.60 15.47 5.36
N GLN A 200 -5.50 15.83 4.09
CA GLN A 200 -6.57 15.81 3.09
C GLN A 200 -6.41 14.73 2.00
N HIS A 201 -5.47 13.81 2.13
CA HIS A 201 -5.32 12.70 1.19
C HIS A 201 -6.48 11.72 1.33
N PHE A 202 -7.46 11.83 0.42
CA PHE A 202 -8.61 10.92 0.33
C PHE A 202 -8.31 9.62 -0.40
N ALA A 203 -7.18 9.54 -1.10
CA ALA A 203 -6.80 8.36 -1.86
C ALA A 203 -5.30 8.02 -1.67
N ASP A 204 -5.02 6.74 -1.42
CA ASP A 204 -3.67 6.21 -1.25
C ASP A 204 -3.06 5.72 -2.57
N GLY A 205 -3.84 5.67 -3.65
CA GLY A 205 -3.36 5.25 -4.96
C GLY A 205 -4.40 5.30 -6.06
N LEU A 206 -3.91 5.38 -7.30
CA LEU A 206 -4.68 5.34 -8.53
C LEU A 206 -4.61 3.96 -9.16
N VAL A 207 -5.75 3.44 -9.61
CA VAL A 207 -5.86 2.11 -10.21
C VAL A 207 -6.72 2.17 -11.47
N LEU A 208 -6.19 1.67 -12.59
CA LEU A 208 -6.97 1.52 -13.79
C LEU A 208 -7.92 0.31 -13.65
N THR A 209 -9.21 0.58 -13.79
CA THR A 209 -10.27 -0.43 -13.82
C THR A 209 -11.06 -0.34 -15.11
N GLU A 210 -11.34 -1.47 -15.73
CA GLU A 210 -12.23 -1.56 -16.87
C GLU A 210 -13.42 -2.45 -16.51
N TRP A 211 -14.61 -1.90 -16.61
CA TRP A 211 -15.85 -2.55 -16.19
C TRP A 211 -16.65 -3.04 -17.40
N LYS A 212 -17.20 -4.23 -17.27
CA LYS A 212 -18.15 -4.82 -18.23
C LYS A 212 -19.32 -5.44 -17.50
N VAL A 213 -20.47 -5.43 -18.14
CA VAL A 213 -21.70 -6.02 -17.62
C VAL A 213 -22.13 -7.18 -18.51
N VAL A 214 -22.50 -8.28 -17.88
CA VAL A 214 -23.00 -9.47 -18.58
C VAL A 214 -24.22 -10.02 -17.87
N THR A 215 -25.26 -10.24 -18.60
CA THR A 215 -26.51 -10.84 -18.08
C THR A 215 -26.57 -12.36 -18.27
N THR A 216 -25.64 -12.94 -19.05
CA THR A 216 -25.59 -14.38 -19.35
C THR A 216 -24.16 -14.92 -19.26
N ASP A 217 -23.94 -16.02 -18.53
CA ASP A 217 -22.61 -16.61 -18.26
C ASP A 217 -21.77 -16.90 -19.50
N LYS A 218 -22.42 -17.28 -20.61
CA LYS A 218 -21.73 -17.64 -21.86
C LYS A 218 -20.90 -16.49 -22.47
N LYS A 219 -21.22 -15.23 -22.15
CA LYS A 219 -20.52 -14.05 -22.69
C LYS A 219 -19.46 -13.48 -21.75
N ALA A 220 -19.30 -14.03 -20.54
CA ALA A 220 -18.38 -13.46 -19.57
C ALA A 220 -16.92 -13.49 -20.04
N GLN A 221 -16.49 -14.59 -20.67
CA GLN A 221 -15.14 -14.73 -21.21
C GLN A 221 -14.84 -13.73 -22.32
N GLU A 222 -15.82 -13.52 -23.22
CA GLU A 222 -15.73 -12.54 -24.29
C GLU A 222 -15.59 -11.12 -23.71
N LYS A 223 -16.37 -10.79 -22.69
CA LYS A 223 -16.32 -9.48 -22.02
C LYS A 223 -15.00 -9.24 -21.26
N PHE A 224 -14.40 -10.24 -20.69
CA PHE A 224 -13.03 -10.12 -20.16
C PHE A 224 -12.00 -9.81 -21.26
N CYS A 225 -12.14 -10.41 -22.43
CA CYS A 225 -11.28 -10.10 -23.57
C CYS A 225 -11.48 -8.66 -24.07
N GLU A 226 -12.74 -8.21 -24.20
CA GLU A 226 -13.07 -6.82 -24.58
C GLU A 226 -12.48 -5.82 -23.57
N ALA A 227 -12.67 -6.05 -22.28
CA ALA A 227 -12.14 -5.22 -21.22
C ALA A 227 -10.60 -5.11 -21.30
N ARG A 228 -9.91 -6.22 -21.60
CA ARG A 228 -8.46 -6.22 -21.79
C ARG A 228 -8.02 -5.36 -22.96
N VAL A 229 -8.68 -5.47 -24.11
CA VAL A 229 -8.39 -4.67 -25.30
C VAL A 229 -8.52 -3.19 -24.99
N GLN A 230 -9.61 -2.79 -24.31
CA GLN A 230 -9.83 -1.41 -23.92
C GLN A 230 -8.78 -0.93 -22.89
N ALA A 231 -8.50 -1.72 -21.87
CA ALA A 231 -7.47 -1.38 -20.88
C ALA A 231 -6.05 -1.21 -21.50
N LYS A 232 -5.75 -1.91 -22.61
CA LYS A 232 -4.50 -1.71 -23.36
C LYS A 232 -4.43 -0.35 -24.05
N LEU A 233 -5.54 0.08 -24.66
CA LEU A 233 -5.61 1.38 -25.33
C LEU A 233 -5.33 2.56 -24.37
N TYR A 234 -5.72 2.40 -23.11
CA TYR A 234 -5.53 3.43 -22.09
C TYR A 234 -4.11 3.49 -21.51
N ALA A 235 -3.27 2.50 -21.83
CA ALA A 235 -1.90 2.42 -21.32
C ALA A 235 -0.97 3.53 -21.80
N THR A 236 -1.34 4.24 -22.85
CA THR A 236 -0.55 5.31 -23.46
C THR A 236 -0.92 6.71 -22.97
N GLY A 237 -1.85 6.82 -22.02
CA GLY A 237 -2.37 8.09 -21.51
C GLY A 237 -1.53 8.74 -20.41
N LEU A 238 -1.78 10.01 -20.17
CA LEU A 238 -1.00 11.04 -19.46
C LEU A 238 -0.90 10.93 -17.91
N LEU A 239 -1.33 9.85 -17.27
CA LEU A 239 -1.31 9.72 -15.81
C LEU A 239 -0.03 9.04 -15.29
N ALA A 240 1.11 9.71 -15.48
CA ALA A 240 2.40 9.23 -15.01
C ALA A 240 2.67 9.69 -13.56
N GLY A 241 2.71 8.73 -12.61
CA GLY A 241 3.26 9.00 -11.28
C GLY A 241 2.67 8.15 -10.16
N SER A 242 1.38 8.30 -9.88
CA SER A 242 0.69 7.66 -8.73
C SER A 242 -0.14 6.43 -9.11
N GLU A 243 -0.12 6.02 -10.37
CA GLU A 243 -0.88 4.88 -10.89
C GLU A 243 -0.25 3.54 -10.52
N LEU A 244 -1.07 2.55 -10.21
CA LEU A 244 -0.64 1.15 -10.11
C LEU A 244 -0.29 0.61 -11.51
N ARG A 245 0.97 0.80 -11.92
CA ARG A 245 1.44 0.51 -13.29
C ARG A 245 1.48 -0.97 -13.62
N ALA A 246 1.82 -1.79 -12.64
CA ALA A 246 2.03 -3.22 -12.83
C ALA A 246 0.74 -4.04 -12.86
N PHE A 247 -0.41 -3.46 -12.45
CA PHE A 247 -1.69 -4.16 -12.38
C PHE A 247 -2.82 -3.33 -12.97
N ARG A 248 -3.71 -4.02 -13.71
CA ARG A 248 -4.96 -3.48 -14.24
C ARG A 248 -6.08 -4.43 -13.93
N TYR A 249 -7.19 -3.90 -13.46
CA TYR A 249 -8.33 -4.71 -13.04
C TYR A 249 -9.40 -4.71 -14.12
N LEU A 250 -9.69 -5.90 -14.63
CA LEU A 250 -10.75 -6.16 -15.59
C LEU A 250 -11.94 -6.72 -14.83
N VAL A 251 -12.97 -5.92 -14.64
CA VAL A 251 -14.10 -6.24 -13.77
C VAL A 251 -15.31 -6.60 -14.62
N VAL A 252 -15.87 -7.79 -14.42
CA VAL A 252 -17.10 -8.23 -15.06
C VAL A 252 -18.18 -8.41 -14.01
N VAL A 253 -19.27 -7.64 -14.14
CA VAL A 253 -20.44 -7.72 -13.26
C VAL A 253 -21.45 -8.69 -13.87
N THR A 254 -21.88 -9.65 -13.08
CA THR A 254 -22.79 -10.72 -13.50
C THR A 254 -23.90 -10.97 -12.48
N PRO A 255 -25.04 -11.56 -12.86
CA PRO A 255 -26.04 -12.02 -11.89
C PRO A 255 -25.46 -13.03 -10.90
N ASP A 256 -24.89 -14.11 -11.39
CA ASP A 256 -24.29 -15.20 -10.60
C ASP A 256 -22.77 -15.28 -10.79
N HIS A 257 -22.08 -16.04 -9.95
CA HIS A 257 -20.64 -16.27 -10.10
C HIS A 257 -20.30 -16.97 -11.42
N VAL A 258 -19.30 -16.43 -12.12
CA VAL A 258 -18.74 -17.03 -13.33
C VAL A 258 -17.30 -17.45 -13.10
N THR A 259 -16.81 -18.37 -13.92
CA THR A 259 -15.41 -18.75 -13.93
C THR A 259 -14.56 -17.58 -14.38
N VAL A 260 -13.66 -17.12 -13.49
CA VAL A 260 -12.74 -16.02 -13.77
C VAL A 260 -11.50 -16.59 -14.46
N PRO A 261 -11.04 -16.00 -15.57
CA PRO A 261 -9.79 -16.41 -16.20
C PRO A 261 -8.59 -16.17 -15.31
N ASP A 262 -7.53 -16.93 -15.56
CA ASP A 262 -6.23 -16.66 -14.93
C ASP A 262 -5.72 -15.26 -15.28
N ASN A 263 -4.87 -14.71 -14.43
CA ASN A 263 -4.23 -13.43 -14.70
C ASN A 263 -3.37 -13.52 -15.96
N ILE A 264 -3.46 -12.52 -16.81
CA ILE A 264 -2.67 -12.44 -18.04
C ILE A 264 -1.51 -11.46 -17.82
N LYS A 265 -0.29 -11.94 -18.02
CA LYS A 265 0.90 -11.10 -17.98
C LYS A 265 1.29 -10.68 -19.41
N ASP A 266 1.44 -9.36 -19.61
CA ASP A 266 1.83 -8.77 -20.88
C ASP A 266 2.97 -7.76 -20.60
N GLY A 267 4.21 -8.17 -20.86
CA GLY A 267 5.39 -7.43 -20.43
C GLY A 267 5.46 -7.26 -18.92
N ALA A 268 5.52 -6.02 -18.46
CA ALA A 268 5.53 -5.66 -17.03
C ALA A 268 4.12 -5.56 -16.41
N VAL A 269 3.05 -5.60 -17.22
CA VAL A 269 1.68 -5.41 -16.76
C VAL A 269 0.97 -6.74 -16.55
N VAL A 270 0.27 -6.85 -15.45
CA VAL A 270 -0.62 -7.97 -15.11
C VAL A 270 -2.07 -7.50 -15.22
N TYR A 271 -2.85 -8.15 -16.07
CA TYR A 271 -4.30 -7.98 -16.16
C TYR A 271 -4.96 -8.94 -15.19
N ARG A 272 -5.55 -8.37 -14.14
CA ARG A 272 -6.23 -9.10 -13.08
C ARG A 272 -7.72 -9.13 -13.37
N HIS A 273 -8.29 -10.32 -13.51
CA HIS A 273 -9.72 -10.51 -13.75
C HIS A 273 -10.48 -10.57 -12.43
N ILE A 274 -11.58 -9.83 -12.33
CA ILE A 274 -12.46 -9.78 -11.17
C ILE A 274 -13.89 -10.03 -11.62
N ASN A 275 -14.59 -10.92 -10.93
CA ASN A 275 -16.03 -11.08 -11.10
C ASN A 275 -16.77 -10.48 -9.89
N VAL A 276 -17.71 -9.60 -10.14
CA VAL A 276 -18.67 -9.10 -9.15
C VAL A 276 -20.02 -9.74 -9.42
N ALA A 277 -20.41 -10.70 -8.60
CA ALA A 277 -21.67 -11.42 -8.72
C ALA A 277 -22.74 -10.78 -7.84
N VAL A 278 -23.80 -10.27 -8.46
CA VAL A 278 -24.84 -9.48 -7.79
C VAL A 278 -25.81 -10.35 -6.99
N CYS A 279 -26.18 -11.51 -7.53
CA CYS A 279 -27.12 -12.44 -6.91
C CYS A 279 -26.43 -13.64 -6.28
N ALA A 280 -25.13 -13.51 -5.96
CA ALA A 280 -24.32 -14.59 -5.37
C ALA A 280 -24.98 -15.13 -4.10
N LYS A 281 -25.18 -16.45 -4.05
CA LYS A 281 -25.68 -17.15 -2.87
C LYS A 281 -24.54 -17.35 -1.86
N PRO A 282 -24.82 -17.23 -0.56
CA PRO A 282 -23.79 -17.50 0.44
C PRO A 282 -23.29 -18.95 0.32
N PRO A 283 -22.03 -19.23 0.64
CA PRO A 283 -21.41 -20.56 0.50
C PRO A 283 -22.21 -21.69 1.18
N SER A 284 -22.89 -21.38 2.28
CA SER A 284 -23.76 -22.31 3.01
C SER A 284 -24.97 -22.81 2.19
N GLN A 285 -25.40 -22.08 1.16
CA GLN A 285 -26.47 -22.51 0.26
C GLN A 285 -25.96 -23.36 -0.90
N HIS A 286 -24.68 -23.22 -1.28
CA HIS A 286 -24.06 -24.07 -2.29
C HIS A 286 -23.79 -25.49 -1.77
N SER A 287 -23.42 -25.65 -0.51
CA SER A 287 -23.17 -26.95 0.10
C SER A 287 -24.42 -27.82 0.24
N ARG A 288 -25.59 -27.20 0.51
CA ARG A 288 -26.88 -27.91 0.63
C ARG A 288 -27.41 -28.50 -0.68
N ARG A 289 -26.98 -27.96 -1.86
CA ARG A 289 -27.37 -28.55 -3.16
C ARG A 289 -26.56 -29.79 -3.53
N ARG A 290 -25.26 -29.83 -3.18
CA ARG A 290 -24.43 -30.99 -3.44
C ARG A 290 -24.83 -32.24 -2.61
N SER A 291 -25.37 -32.04 -1.39
CA SER A 291 -25.85 -33.13 -0.54
C SER A 291 -27.26 -33.65 -0.89
N ARG A 292 -27.97 -33.02 -1.85
CA ARG A 292 -29.29 -33.47 -2.33
C ARG A 292 -29.26 -34.12 -3.72
N SER A 293 -28.09 -34.14 -4.37
CA SER A 293 -27.86 -34.77 -5.69
C SER A 293 -26.92 -36.00 -5.60
N SER A 294 -26.61 -36.46 -4.44
CA SER A 294 -26.01 -37.74 -4.10
C SER A 294 -26.99 -38.55 -3.26
#